data_9182e8e1f2cf071a07b9218e701609df
#
_entry.id   9182e8e1f2cf071a07b9218e701609df
#
_cell.length_a   1.000
_cell.length_b   1.000
_cell.length_c   1.000
_cell.angle_alpha   90.00
_cell.angle_beta   90.00
_cell.angle_gamma   90.00
#
_symmetry.space_group_name_H-M   'P 1'
#
loop_
_entity.id
_entity.type
_entity.pdbx_description
1 polymer ?
#
loop_
_entity_poly.entity_id
_entity_poly.type
_entity_poly.pdbx_seq_one_letter_code
_entity_poly.pdbx_strand_id
1 'polypeptide(L)'
;MEFSVIVHLSFSRFPQFRYICGLNTDDMKFTQYLLLAAKGCAMGMADVVPGVSGGTIAFISGIYEELIESIKSVNGTALRLLGTLRLKEFWRHVNGRFLLPVLIGIGIAIFSLARLMTYLLTHHPIAIWSFFFGLIVASALLVARQIGHWNVRTVAACLVGAAAAWWITIATPTETPDTWWFIMLSGAIAICAMILPGISGAFILLLLGKYQFIMQAVGDLNIPVSWARRCV
;
A
#
# COMPACT_ATOMS: atom_id res chain seq x y z
N MET A 1 21.26 8.22 8.30
CA MET A 1 21.72 9.15 7.25
C MET A 1 22.43 8.44 6.08
N GLU A 2 22.87 7.19 6.24
CA GLU A 2 23.60 6.44 5.18
C GLU A 2 22.71 5.63 4.22
N PHE A 3 21.51 5.26 4.61
CA PHE A 3 20.58 4.48 3.76
C PHE A 3 20.07 5.25 2.54
N SER A 4 19.86 6.57 2.71
CA SER A 4 19.42 7.47 1.64
C SER A 4 20.51 7.66 0.56
N VAL A 5 21.79 7.67 0.95
CA VAL A 5 22.92 7.87 0.05
C VAL A 5 23.19 6.63 -0.79
N ILE A 6 23.04 5.42 -0.23
CA ILE A 6 23.26 4.16 -0.96
C ILE A 6 22.15 3.94 -2.00
N VAL A 7 20.90 4.28 -1.66
CA VAL A 7 19.79 4.23 -2.59
C VAL A 7 19.95 5.22 -3.72
N HIS A 8 20.42 6.45 -3.43
CA HIS A 8 20.67 7.49 -4.44
C HIS A 8 21.79 7.12 -5.42
N LEU A 9 22.86 6.47 -4.96
CA LEU A 9 24.00 6.09 -5.79
C LEU A 9 23.72 4.86 -6.68
N SER A 10 22.82 3.96 -6.27
CA SER A 10 22.46 2.77 -7.07
C SER A 10 21.52 3.12 -8.23
N PHE A 11 20.71 4.17 -8.11
CA PHE A 11 19.70 4.58 -9.10
C PHE A 11 20.15 5.68 -10.05
N SER A 12 21.25 6.39 -9.76
CA SER A 12 21.82 7.43 -10.67
C SER A 12 22.27 6.86 -12.03
N ARG A 13 22.29 5.53 -12.19
CA ARG A 13 22.66 4.83 -13.43
C ARG A 13 21.55 4.68 -14.46
N PHE A 14 20.31 5.04 -14.13
CA PHE A 14 19.19 4.98 -15.07
C PHE A 14 18.78 6.39 -15.52
N PRO A 15 19.17 6.82 -16.73
CA PRO A 15 18.88 8.17 -17.23
C PRO A 15 17.38 8.46 -17.43
N GLN A 16 16.53 7.45 -17.47
CA GLN A 16 15.08 7.61 -17.55
C GLN A 16 14.43 8.14 -16.27
N PHE A 17 15.09 8.05 -15.12
CA PHE A 17 14.60 8.57 -13.85
C PHE A 17 14.57 10.11 -13.78
N ARG A 18 15.44 10.78 -14.51
CA ARG A 18 15.52 12.25 -14.53
C ARG A 18 14.41 12.95 -15.31
N TYR A 19 13.76 12.24 -16.22
CA TYR A 19 12.65 12.80 -17.03
C TYR A 19 11.32 12.88 -16.28
N ILE A 20 11.19 12.19 -15.16
CA ILE A 20 9.92 12.08 -14.40
C ILE A 20 9.90 13.05 -13.22
N CYS A 21 11.06 13.43 -12.68
CA CYS A 21 11.19 14.37 -11.57
C CYS A 21 11.01 15.86 -11.97
N GLY A 22 10.77 16.15 -13.25
CA GLY A 22 10.57 17.50 -13.78
C GLY A 22 9.18 17.76 -14.34
N LEU A 23 8.15 17.05 -13.85
CA LEU A 23 6.76 17.33 -14.22
C LEU A 23 6.37 18.71 -13.66
N ASN A 24 6.53 19.74 -14.51
CA ASN A 24 5.92 21.03 -14.24
C ASN A 24 4.40 20.82 -14.23
N THR A 25 3.82 20.77 -13.04
CA THR A 25 2.40 20.45 -12.82
C THR A 25 1.45 21.48 -13.43
N ASP A 26 1.98 22.60 -13.93
CA ASP A 26 1.15 23.66 -14.49
C ASP A 26 0.72 23.41 -15.96
N ASP A 27 1.48 22.61 -16.73
CA ASP A 27 1.21 22.32 -18.15
C ASP A 27 1.14 20.83 -18.50
N MET A 28 0.57 19.99 -17.61
CA MET A 28 0.45 18.55 -17.87
C MET A 28 -0.47 18.25 -19.03
N LYS A 29 0.03 17.49 -20.03
CA LYS A 29 -0.75 16.96 -21.13
C LYS A 29 -1.65 15.83 -20.67
N PHE A 30 -2.77 15.59 -21.36
CA PHE A 30 -3.70 14.49 -21.05
C PHE A 30 -3.02 13.13 -20.89
N THR A 31 -2.03 12.84 -21.71
CA THR A 31 -1.19 11.62 -21.64
C THR A 31 -0.47 11.45 -20.30
N GLN A 32 -0.06 12.54 -19.66
CA GLN A 32 0.61 12.51 -18.36
C GLN A 32 -0.37 12.17 -17.23
N TYR A 33 -1.59 12.71 -17.28
CA TYR A 33 -2.67 12.32 -16.36
C TYR A 33 -3.02 10.85 -16.48
N LEU A 34 -3.11 10.32 -17.71
CA LEU A 34 -3.36 8.91 -17.94
C LEU A 34 -2.24 8.02 -17.41
N LEU A 35 -0.98 8.44 -17.60
CA LEU A 35 0.19 7.74 -17.06
C LEU A 35 0.20 7.74 -15.53
N LEU A 36 -0.14 8.86 -14.89
CA LEU A 36 -0.27 8.93 -13.42
C LEU A 36 -1.39 8.02 -12.92
N ALA A 37 -2.53 8.00 -13.59
CA ALA A 37 -3.62 7.09 -13.26
C ALA A 37 -3.22 5.62 -13.45
N ALA A 38 -2.48 5.28 -14.49
CA ALA A 38 -1.95 3.93 -14.71
C ALA A 38 -0.95 3.52 -13.61
N LYS A 39 -0.06 4.43 -13.18
CA LYS A 39 0.84 4.20 -12.04
C LYS A 39 0.05 4.01 -10.73
N GLY A 40 -0.97 4.83 -10.50
CA GLY A 40 -1.90 4.68 -9.37
C GLY A 40 -2.64 3.34 -9.41
N CYS A 41 -3.07 2.90 -10.58
CA CYS A 41 -3.70 1.60 -10.76
C CYS A 41 -2.73 0.45 -10.40
N ALA A 42 -1.49 0.51 -10.86
CA ALA A 42 -0.46 -0.47 -10.49
C ALA A 42 -0.18 -0.50 -8.98
N MET A 43 -0.16 0.69 -8.33
CA MET A 43 -0.06 0.79 -6.88
C MET A 43 -1.23 0.12 -6.17
N GLY A 44 -2.47 0.46 -6.56
CA GLY A 44 -3.67 -0.11 -5.96
C GLY A 44 -3.78 -1.63 -6.16
N MET A 45 -3.36 -2.15 -7.32
CA MET A 45 -3.26 -3.60 -7.54
C MET A 45 -2.28 -4.26 -6.58
N ALA A 46 -1.12 -3.65 -6.38
CA ALA A 46 -0.10 -4.14 -5.44
C ALA A 46 -0.60 -4.12 -4.00
N ASP A 47 -1.33 -3.08 -3.61
CA ASP A 47 -1.85 -2.93 -2.24
C ASP A 47 -2.96 -3.92 -1.87
N VAL A 48 -3.68 -4.44 -2.85
CA VAL A 48 -4.69 -5.49 -2.64
C VAL A 48 -4.04 -6.86 -2.44
N VAL A 49 -2.87 -7.12 -3.04
CA VAL A 49 -2.21 -8.42 -3.01
C VAL A 49 -1.29 -8.51 -1.79
N PRO A 50 -1.52 -9.47 -0.84
CA PRO A 50 -0.63 -9.65 0.30
C PRO A 50 0.79 -9.99 -0.13
N GLY A 51 1.78 -9.31 0.48
CA GLY A 51 3.20 -9.51 0.17
C GLY A 51 3.76 -8.58 -0.90
N VAL A 52 2.91 -7.77 -1.57
CA VAL A 52 3.32 -6.70 -2.47
C VAL A 52 2.97 -5.35 -1.84
N SER A 53 3.75 -4.32 -2.13
CA SER A 53 3.54 -2.97 -1.57
C SER A 53 3.38 -1.95 -2.68
N GLY A 54 2.27 -1.20 -2.66
CA GLY A 54 2.04 -0.07 -3.56
C GLY A 54 3.07 1.03 -3.40
N GLY A 55 3.59 1.23 -2.18
CA GLY A 55 4.71 2.14 -1.93
C GLY A 55 5.98 1.74 -2.70
N THR A 56 6.25 0.44 -2.83
CA THR A 56 7.35 -0.05 -3.67
C THR A 56 7.09 0.24 -5.15
N ILE A 57 5.85 0.08 -5.63
CA ILE A 57 5.48 0.43 -7.00
C ILE A 57 5.63 1.94 -7.24
N ALA A 58 5.21 2.78 -6.27
CA ALA A 58 5.43 4.24 -6.34
C ALA A 58 6.91 4.57 -6.46
N PHE A 59 7.75 3.90 -5.65
CA PHE A 59 9.20 4.10 -5.66
C PHE A 59 9.83 3.70 -7.01
N ILE A 60 9.53 2.51 -7.52
CA ILE A 60 10.05 2.02 -8.81
C ILE A 60 9.55 2.89 -9.97
N SER A 61 8.31 3.37 -9.91
CA SER A 61 7.72 4.24 -10.94
C SER A 61 8.15 5.71 -10.84
N GLY A 62 8.95 6.06 -9.83
CA GLY A 62 9.55 7.39 -9.64
C GLY A 62 8.58 8.48 -9.19
N ILE A 63 7.46 8.11 -8.55
CA ILE A 63 6.46 9.07 -8.04
C ILE A 63 6.39 9.09 -6.50
N TYR A 64 7.25 8.33 -5.82
CA TYR A 64 7.17 8.16 -4.37
C TYR A 64 7.42 9.46 -3.59
N GLU A 65 8.44 10.23 -3.96
CA GLU A 65 8.77 11.48 -3.27
C GLU A 65 7.62 12.49 -3.39
N GLU A 66 7.09 12.66 -4.61
CA GLU A 66 5.98 13.57 -4.88
C GLU A 66 4.69 13.12 -4.17
N LEU A 67 4.47 11.81 -4.09
CA LEU A 67 3.35 11.23 -3.34
C LEU A 67 3.46 11.56 -1.84
N ILE A 68 4.63 11.35 -1.23
CA ILE A 68 4.86 11.64 0.19
C ILE A 68 4.75 13.14 0.48
N GLU A 69 5.27 14.00 -0.39
CA GLU A 69 5.12 15.45 -0.24
C GLU A 69 3.67 15.88 -0.34
N SER A 70 2.92 15.32 -1.30
CA SER A 70 1.49 15.58 -1.46
C SER A 70 0.68 15.11 -0.24
N ILE A 71 1.00 13.96 0.34
CA ILE A 71 0.37 13.47 1.57
C ILE A 71 0.71 14.38 2.76
N LYS A 72 1.97 14.78 2.93
CA LYS A 72 2.40 15.70 3.99
C LYS A 72 1.75 17.07 3.88
N SER A 73 1.41 17.52 2.67
CA SER A 73 0.75 18.80 2.45
C SER A 73 -0.70 18.82 2.97
N VAL A 74 -1.31 17.65 3.21
CA VAL A 74 -2.61 17.51 3.89
C VAL A 74 -2.43 17.74 5.39
N ASN A 75 -2.15 18.96 5.78
CA ASN A 75 -1.89 19.42 7.14
C ASN A 75 -2.98 20.38 7.62
N GLY A 76 -2.80 20.96 8.83
CA GLY A 76 -3.73 21.93 9.39
C GLY A 76 -4.00 23.16 8.50
N THR A 77 -3.04 23.55 7.66
CA THR A 77 -3.19 24.62 6.67
C THR A 77 -4.16 24.20 5.56
N ALA A 78 -4.05 22.98 5.05
CA ALA A 78 -4.98 22.42 4.08
C ALA A 78 -6.41 22.37 4.64
N LEU A 79 -6.55 21.93 5.89
CA LEU A 79 -7.85 21.90 6.58
C LEU A 79 -8.46 23.29 6.73
N ARG A 80 -7.64 24.31 7.06
CA ARG A 80 -8.05 25.70 7.17
C ARG A 80 -8.48 26.28 5.81
N LEU A 81 -7.74 25.99 4.73
CA LEU A 81 -8.08 26.41 3.38
C LEU A 81 -9.41 25.79 2.93
N LEU A 82 -9.64 24.53 3.27
CA LEU A 82 -10.91 23.86 3.00
C LEU A 82 -12.06 24.49 3.80
N GLY A 83 -11.86 24.77 5.10
CA GLY A 83 -12.86 25.41 5.96
C GLY A 83 -13.18 26.86 5.57
N THR A 84 -12.26 27.57 4.92
CA THR A 84 -12.47 28.91 4.36
C THR A 84 -12.98 28.93 2.92
N LEU A 85 -13.35 27.77 2.35
CA LEU A 85 -13.84 27.58 0.97
C LEU A 85 -12.88 28.09 -0.12
N ARG A 86 -11.60 28.21 0.21
CA ARG A 86 -10.55 28.60 -0.75
C ARG A 86 -10.09 27.39 -1.56
N LEU A 87 -11.02 26.79 -2.32
CA LEU A 87 -10.80 25.51 -3.01
C LEU A 87 -9.64 25.55 -4.00
N LYS A 88 -9.42 26.69 -4.67
CA LYS A 88 -8.34 26.84 -5.64
C LYS A 88 -6.95 26.82 -4.98
N GLU A 89 -6.84 27.47 -3.83
CA GLU A 89 -5.60 27.48 -3.04
C GLU A 89 -5.35 26.11 -2.37
N PHE A 90 -6.41 25.47 -1.85
CA PHE A 90 -6.37 24.11 -1.34
C PHE A 90 -5.86 23.14 -2.42
N TRP A 91 -6.44 23.17 -3.63
CA TRP A 91 -6.06 22.31 -4.74
C TRP A 91 -4.57 22.44 -5.11
N ARG A 92 -4.07 23.66 -5.11
CA ARG A 92 -2.67 23.95 -5.39
C ARG A 92 -1.76 23.51 -4.24
N HIS A 93 -2.22 23.65 -3.00
CA HIS A 93 -1.47 23.30 -1.80
C HIS A 93 -1.25 21.78 -1.67
N VAL A 94 -2.28 20.97 -1.97
CA VAL A 94 -2.19 19.51 -1.89
C VAL A 94 -1.68 18.85 -3.18
N ASN A 95 -1.19 19.64 -4.15
CA ASN A 95 -0.79 19.12 -5.46
C ASN A 95 -1.88 18.27 -6.13
N GLY A 96 -3.11 18.78 -6.15
CA GLY A 96 -4.29 18.03 -6.59
C GLY A 96 -4.22 17.52 -8.03
N ARG A 97 -3.45 18.19 -8.90
CA ARG A 97 -3.24 17.75 -10.28
C ARG A 97 -2.45 16.44 -10.37
N PHE A 98 -1.56 16.20 -9.45
CA PHE A 98 -0.83 14.95 -9.32
C PHE A 98 -1.65 13.91 -8.54
N LEU A 99 -2.15 14.30 -7.37
CA LEU A 99 -2.76 13.38 -6.42
C LEU A 99 -4.06 12.77 -6.94
N LEU A 100 -4.91 13.56 -7.63
CA LEU A 100 -6.22 13.09 -8.11
C LEU A 100 -6.12 11.93 -9.10
N PRO A 101 -5.34 11.99 -10.19
CA PRO A 101 -5.23 10.86 -11.13
C PRO A 101 -4.62 9.62 -10.47
N VAL A 102 -3.66 9.78 -9.56
CA VAL A 102 -3.09 8.66 -8.79
C VAL A 102 -4.17 8.01 -7.91
N LEU A 103 -4.94 8.80 -7.15
CA LEU A 103 -6.03 8.28 -6.30
C LEU A 103 -7.16 7.63 -7.11
N ILE A 104 -7.52 8.19 -8.26
CA ILE A 104 -8.49 7.57 -9.17
C ILE A 104 -7.97 6.20 -9.63
N GLY A 105 -6.71 6.11 -10.05
CA GLY A 105 -6.10 4.86 -10.46
C GLY A 105 -6.09 3.81 -9.33
N ILE A 106 -5.68 4.21 -8.13
CA ILE A 106 -5.71 3.35 -6.94
C ILE A 106 -7.15 2.88 -6.65
N GLY A 107 -8.13 3.79 -6.66
CA GLY A 107 -9.52 3.46 -6.42
C GLY A 107 -10.07 2.44 -7.42
N ILE A 108 -9.87 2.66 -8.72
CA ILE A 108 -10.29 1.73 -9.77
C ILE A 108 -9.68 0.33 -9.52
N ALA A 109 -8.39 0.27 -9.21
CA ALA A 109 -7.70 -1.00 -8.98
C ALA A 109 -8.24 -1.71 -7.72
N ILE A 110 -8.39 -0.99 -6.61
CA ILE A 110 -8.89 -1.57 -5.37
C ILE A 110 -10.31 -2.13 -5.56
N PHE A 111 -11.22 -1.36 -6.14
CA PHE A 111 -12.61 -1.82 -6.32
C PHE A 111 -12.74 -2.99 -7.30
N SER A 112 -12.00 -2.98 -8.41
CA SER A 112 -12.03 -4.08 -9.36
C SER A 112 -11.37 -5.35 -8.80
N LEU A 113 -10.21 -5.20 -8.17
CA LEU A 113 -9.47 -6.34 -7.64
C LEU A 113 -10.08 -6.89 -6.34
N ALA A 114 -10.69 -6.06 -5.50
CA ALA A 114 -11.38 -6.52 -4.30
C ALA A 114 -12.52 -7.49 -4.64
N ARG A 115 -13.30 -7.21 -5.70
CA ARG A 115 -14.34 -8.14 -6.19
C ARG A 115 -13.75 -9.45 -6.67
N LEU A 116 -12.65 -9.39 -7.44
CA LEU A 116 -11.95 -10.58 -7.90
C LEU A 116 -11.42 -11.40 -6.72
N MET A 117 -10.79 -10.74 -5.73
CA MET A 117 -10.27 -11.42 -4.53
C MET A 117 -11.38 -12.07 -3.72
N THR A 118 -12.49 -11.38 -3.52
CA THR A 118 -13.66 -11.94 -2.83
C THR A 118 -14.18 -13.19 -3.56
N TYR A 119 -14.31 -13.13 -4.89
CA TYR A 119 -14.71 -14.28 -5.70
C TYR A 119 -13.73 -15.45 -5.57
N LEU A 120 -12.43 -15.20 -5.67
CA LEU A 120 -11.40 -16.24 -5.58
C LEU A 120 -11.33 -16.86 -4.17
N LEU A 121 -11.45 -16.04 -3.12
CA LEU A 121 -11.44 -16.51 -1.74
C LEU A 121 -12.65 -17.39 -1.42
N THR A 122 -13.81 -17.16 -2.07
CA THR A 122 -15.02 -17.95 -1.83
C THR A 122 -15.09 -19.21 -2.70
N HIS A 123 -14.69 -19.13 -3.97
CA HIS A 123 -14.88 -20.24 -4.92
C HIS A 123 -13.60 -21.06 -5.14
N HIS A 124 -12.41 -20.47 -4.99
CA HIS A 124 -11.13 -21.12 -5.22
C HIS A 124 -10.12 -20.86 -4.10
N PRO A 125 -10.49 -21.12 -2.81
CA PRO A 125 -9.64 -20.76 -1.67
C PRO A 125 -8.26 -21.40 -1.72
N ILE A 126 -8.16 -22.68 -2.10
CA ILE A 126 -6.87 -23.39 -2.17
C ILE A 126 -5.93 -22.72 -3.18
N ALA A 127 -6.44 -22.34 -4.36
CA ALA A 127 -5.63 -21.73 -5.41
C ALA A 127 -5.10 -20.35 -4.96
N ILE A 128 -5.95 -19.50 -4.39
CA ILE A 128 -5.54 -18.15 -3.99
C ILE A 128 -4.57 -18.17 -2.78
N TRP A 129 -4.80 -19.07 -1.81
CA TRP A 129 -3.87 -19.22 -0.70
C TRP A 129 -2.52 -19.78 -1.15
N SER A 130 -2.49 -20.74 -2.08
CA SER A 130 -1.25 -21.24 -2.66
C SER A 130 -0.49 -20.18 -3.44
N PHE A 131 -1.21 -19.31 -4.16
CA PHE A 131 -0.63 -18.16 -4.84
C PHE A 131 0.01 -17.18 -3.85
N PHE A 132 -0.69 -16.80 -2.78
CA PHE A 132 -0.14 -15.91 -1.74
C PHE A 132 1.08 -16.52 -1.07
N PHE A 133 1.03 -17.82 -0.74
CA PHE A 133 2.17 -18.52 -0.17
C PHE A 133 3.38 -18.46 -1.10
N GLY A 134 3.19 -18.80 -2.39
CA GLY A 134 4.27 -18.72 -3.39
C GLY A 134 4.86 -17.30 -3.51
N LEU A 135 4.01 -16.28 -3.48
CA LEU A 135 4.42 -14.88 -3.55
C LEU A 135 5.27 -14.47 -2.33
N ILE A 136 4.86 -14.87 -1.12
CA ILE A 136 5.60 -14.59 0.12
C ILE A 136 6.96 -15.30 0.10
N VAL A 137 7.01 -16.56 -0.32
CA VAL A 137 8.27 -17.31 -0.45
C VAL A 137 9.19 -16.65 -1.46
N ALA A 138 8.67 -16.28 -2.64
CA ALA A 138 9.45 -15.57 -3.67
C ALA A 138 9.98 -14.22 -3.16
N SER A 139 9.17 -13.45 -2.44
CA SER A 139 9.56 -12.18 -1.83
C SER A 139 10.67 -12.38 -0.78
N ALA A 140 10.53 -13.38 0.07
CA ALA A 140 11.55 -13.72 1.07
C ALA A 140 12.89 -14.11 0.42
N LEU A 141 12.86 -14.89 -0.67
CA LEU A 141 14.06 -15.27 -1.43
C LEU A 141 14.71 -14.07 -2.11
N LEU A 142 13.92 -13.14 -2.65
CA LEU A 142 14.43 -11.90 -3.26
C LEU A 142 15.12 -11.02 -2.22
N VAL A 143 14.51 -10.83 -1.05
CA VAL A 143 15.11 -10.07 0.05
C VAL A 143 16.38 -10.75 0.55
N ALA A 144 16.36 -12.08 0.72
CA ALA A 144 17.53 -12.84 1.13
C ALA A 144 18.72 -12.69 0.18
N ARG A 145 18.46 -12.57 -1.14
CA ARG A 145 19.49 -12.32 -2.16
C ARG A 145 20.09 -10.92 -2.12
N GLN A 146 19.35 -9.95 -1.56
CA GLN A 146 19.86 -8.58 -1.40
C GLN A 146 20.80 -8.42 -0.20
N ILE A 147 20.83 -9.40 0.70
CA ILE A 147 21.75 -9.42 1.84
C ILE A 147 23.16 -9.74 1.32
N GLY A 148 24.01 -8.72 1.23
CA GLY A 148 25.37 -8.86 0.67
C GLY A 148 26.28 -9.79 1.46
N HIS A 149 26.15 -9.86 2.77
CA HIS A 149 26.94 -10.72 3.65
C HIS A 149 26.10 -11.37 4.74
N TRP A 150 26.04 -12.68 4.73
CA TRP A 150 25.45 -13.49 5.79
C TRP A 150 26.44 -13.65 6.93
N ASN A 151 26.30 -12.86 7.98
CA ASN A 151 27.07 -12.98 9.19
C ASN A 151 26.18 -13.48 10.35
N VAL A 152 26.81 -13.85 11.48
CA VAL A 152 26.09 -14.37 12.66
C VAL A 152 25.00 -13.39 13.15
N ARG A 153 25.23 -12.08 13.06
CA ARG A 153 24.25 -11.07 13.48
C ARG A 153 23.02 -11.06 12.56
N THR A 154 23.23 -11.17 11.25
CA THR A 154 22.15 -11.22 10.25
C THR A 154 21.31 -12.49 10.42
N VAL A 155 21.97 -13.65 10.63
CA VAL A 155 21.26 -14.91 10.88
C VAL A 155 20.48 -14.85 12.20
N ALA A 156 21.10 -14.35 13.28
CA ALA A 156 20.42 -14.17 14.55
C ALA A 156 19.19 -13.24 14.43
N ALA A 157 19.31 -12.11 13.73
CA ALA A 157 18.20 -11.21 13.48
C ALA A 157 17.08 -11.88 12.68
N CYS A 158 17.42 -12.70 11.67
CA CYS A 158 16.46 -13.47 10.89
C CYS A 158 15.71 -14.48 11.76
N LEU A 159 16.42 -15.22 12.62
CA LEU A 159 15.81 -16.19 13.53
C LEU A 159 14.91 -15.53 14.58
N VAL A 160 15.35 -14.41 15.15
CA VAL A 160 14.53 -13.62 16.09
C VAL A 160 13.27 -13.10 15.41
N GLY A 161 13.38 -12.55 14.18
CA GLY A 161 12.25 -12.10 13.40
C GLY A 161 11.29 -13.24 13.05
N ALA A 162 11.79 -14.40 12.67
CA ALA A 162 10.98 -15.58 12.38
C ALA A 162 10.26 -16.10 13.65
N ALA A 163 10.96 -16.14 14.78
CA ALA A 163 10.37 -16.53 16.07
C ALA A 163 9.30 -15.55 16.54
N ALA A 164 9.53 -14.25 16.37
CA ALA A 164 8.56 -13.22 16.70
C ALA A 164 7.31 -13.33 15.79
N ALA A 165 7.49 -13.52 14.48
CA ALA A 165 6.38 -13.73 13.55
C ALA A 165 5.59 -15.00 13.89
N TRP A 166 6.27 -16.09 14.20
CA TRP A 166 5.64 -17.33 14.65
C TRP A 166 4.82 -17.12 15.92
N TRP A 167 5.40 -16.43 16.91
CA TRP A 167 4.72 -16.11 18.16
C TRP A 167 3.45 -15.28 17.93
N ILE A 168 3.54 -14.23 17.11
CA ILE A 168 2.40 -13.39 16.75
C ILE A 168 1.30 -14.24 16.09
N THR A 169 1.67 -15.15 15.17
CA THR A 169 0.71 -15.99 14.46
C THR A 169 -0.04 -16.94 15.39
N ILE A 170 0.64 -17.49 16.41
CA ILE A 170 0.00 -18.37 17.40
C ILE A 170 -0.81 -17.57 18.43
N ALA A 171 -0.29 -16.40 18.84
CA ALA A 171 -0.93 -15.55 19.84
C ALA A 171 -2.16 -14.79 19.29
N THR A 172 -2.23 -14.62 17.97
CA THR A 172 -3.38 -13.97 17.34
C THR A 172 -4.54 -14.97 17.32
N PRO A 173 -5.68 -14.68 17.99
CA PRO A 173 -6.85 -15.53 17.92
C PRO A 173 -7.29 -15.72 16.47
N THR A 174 -7.67 -16.93 16.09
CA THR A 174 -8.18 -17.26 14.75
C THR A 174 -9.43 -16.42 14.39
N GLU A 175 -10.14 -15.94 15.40
CA GLU A 175 -11.27 -15.03 15.28
C GLU A 175 -10.99 -13.75 16.08
N THR A 176 -10.43 -12.75 15.40
CA THR A 176 -10.31 -11.41 15.98
C THR A 176 -11.69 -10.74 16.00
N PRO A 177 -12.04 -10.02 17.09
CA PRO A 177 -13.35 -9.41 17.24
C PRO A 177 -13.65 -8.46 16.09
N ASP A 178 -14.85 -8.58 15.50
CA ASP A 178 -15.35 -7.69 14.44
C ASP A 178 -15.89 -6.36 15.02
N THR A 179 -15.30 -5.89 16.12
CA THR A 179 -15.67 -4.62 16.74
C THR A 179 -15.13 -3.46 15.90
N TRP A 180 -15.93 -2.42 15.75
CA TRP A 180 -15.61 -1.26 14.90
C TRP A 180 -14.27 -0.62 15.24
N TRP A 181 -13.91 -0.51 16.51
CA TRP A 181 -12.63 0.07 16.94
C TRP A 181 -11.42 -0.79 16.54
N PHE A 182 -11.57 -2.12 16.54
CA PHE A 182 -10.50 -3.04 16.13
C PHE A 182 -10.29 -2.98 14.61
N ILE A 183 -11.37 -2.86 13.83
CA ILE A 183 -11.31 -2.67 12.38
C ILE A 183 -10.62 -1.35 12.05
N MET A 184 -10.99 -0.26 12.74
CA MET A 184 -10.36 1.05 12.57
C MET A 184 -8.87 1.01 12.93
N LEU A 185 -8.51 0.37 14.04
CA LEU A 185 -7.12 0.20 14.46
C LEU A 185 -6.32 -0.62 13.44
N SER A 186 -6.88 -1.74 12.98
CA SER A 186 -6.26 -2.59 11.96
C SER A 186 -6.02 -1.82 10.65
N GLY A 187 -7.00 -1.04 10.22
CA GLY A 187 -6.88 -0.16 9.06
C GLY A 187 -5.81 0.91 9.25
N ALA A 188 -5.76 1.56 10.41
CA ALA A 188 -4.74 2.57 10.72
C ALA A 188 -3.32 1.98 10.69
N ILE A 189 -3.10 0.82 11.30
CA ILE A 189 -1.81 0.12 11.28
C ILE A 189 -1.44 -0.26 9.84
N ALA A 190 -2.39 -0.78 9.06
CA ALA A 190 -2.17 -1.14 7.67
C ALA A 190 -1.77 0.08 6.82
N ILE A 191 -2.46 1.22 6.97
CA ILE A 191 -2.13 2.47 6.25
C ILE A 191 -0.74 2.96 6.64
N CYS A 192 -0.39 2.95 7.92
CA CYS A 192 0.97 3.32 8.37
C CYS A 192 2.03 2.42 7.74
N ALA A 193 1.76 1.11 7.64
CA ALA A 193 2.67 0.16 7.01
C ALA A 193 2.80 0.40 5.49
N MET A 194 1.72 0.74 4.80
CA MET A 194 1.70 0.99 3.35
C MET A 194 2.55 2.20 2.92
N ILE A 195 2.73 3.18 3.80
CA ILE A 195 3.57 4.36 3.52
C ILE A 195 5.05 3.96 3.39
N LEU A 196 5.47 2.90 4.09
CA LEU A 196 6.85 2.43 4.05
C LEU A 196 7.07 1.50 2.84
N PRO A 197 8.04 1.81 1.95
CA PRO A 197 8.37 0.91 0.85
C PRO A 197 8.84 -0.44 1.40
N GLY A 198 8.32 -1.53 0.81
CA GLY A 198 8.70 -2.90 1.21
C GLY A 198 7.80 -3.54 2.26
N ILE A 199 6.85 -2.79 2.86
CA ILE A 199 5.86 -3.35 3.79
C ILE A 199 4.49 -3.37 3.11
N SER A 200 3.80 -4.51 3.17
CA SER A 200 2.46 -4.66 2.58
C SER A 200 1.38 -4.47 3.63
N GLY A 201 0.51 -3.48 3.44
CA GLY A 201 -0.65 -3.26 4.31
C GLY A 201 -1.66 -4.41 4.22
N ALA A 202 -1.86 -4.99 3.03
CA ALA A 202 -2.70 -6.17 2.86
C ALA A 202 -2.17 -7.38 3.66
N PHE A 203 -0.85 -7.52 3.75
CA PHE A 203 -0.24 -8.56 4.58
C PHE A 203 -0.47 -8.32 6.08
N ILE A 204 -0.39 -7.07 6.52
CA ILE A 204 -0.74 -6.70 7.92
C ILE A 204 -2.22 -7.02 8.21
N LEU A 205 -3.12 -6.68 7.30
CA LEU A 205 -4.55 -7.03 7.44
C LEU A 205 -4.77 -8.54 7.47
N LEU A 206 -3.97 -9.30 6.71
CA LEU A 206 -4.00 -10.76 6.72
C LEU A 206 -3.57 -11.30 8.08
N LEU A 207 -2.45 -10.82 8.63
CA LEU A 207 -1.96 -11.20 9.97
C LEU A 207 -2.99 -10.87 11.07
N LEU A 208 -3.71 -9.77 10.95
CA LEU A 208 -4.76 -9.35 11.87
C LEU A 208 -6.10 -10.07 11.63
N GLY A 209 -6.19 -10.98 10.65
CA GLY A 209 -7.40 -11.72 10.30
C GLY A 209 -8.52 -10.85 9.71
N LYS A 210 -8.22 -9.61 9.27
CA LYS A 210 -9.22 -8.65 8.75
C LYS A 210 -9.20 -8.49 7.23
N TYR A 211 -8.27 -9.12 6.54
CA TYR A 211 -8.14 -8.99 5.09
C TYR A 211 -9.43 -9.38 4.34
N GLN A 212 -9.97 -10.56 4.63
CA GLN A 212 -11.17 -11.06 3.95
C GLN A 212 -12.39 -10.17 4.24
N PHE A 213 -12.55 -9.74 5.49
CA PHE A 213 -13.63 -8.83 5.89
C PHE A 213 -13.58 -7.51 5.11
N ILE A 214 -12.39 -6.89 5.06
CA ILE A 214 -12.22 -5.62 4.37
C ILE A 214 -12.39 -5.76 2.86
N MET A 215 -11.86 -6.84 2.25
CA MET A 215 -12.03 -7.08 0.81
C MET A 215 -13.50 -7.29 0.44
N GLN A 216 -14.27 -8.02 1.25
CA GLN A 216 -15.71 -8.17 1.07
C GLN A 216 -16.44 -6.84 1.20
N ALA A 217 -16.14 -6.05 2.25
CA ALA A 217 -16.79 -4.77 2.49
C ALA A 217 -16.54 -3.78 1.32
N VAL A 218 -15.33 -3.75 0.80
CA VAL A 218 -14.96 -2.91 -0.36
C VAL A 218 -15.58 -3.44 -1.65
N GLY A 219 -15.55 -4.76 -1.88
CA GLY A 219 -16.09 -5.39 -3.09
C GLY A 219 -17.59 -5.20 -3.24
N ASP A 220 -18.34 -5.29 -2.15
CA ASP A 220 -19.80 -5.16 -2.11
C ASP A 220 -20.28 -3.70 -2.10
N LEU A 221 -19.38 -2.71 -1.95
CA LEU A 221 -19.72 -1.30 -1.71
C LEU A 221 -20.69 -1.08 -0.54
N ASN A 222 -20.79 -2.06 0.36
CA ASN A 222 -21.82 -2.16 1.40
C ASN A 222 -21.19 -2.14 2.80
N ILE A 223 -20.39 -1.11 3.07
CA ILE A 223 -19.73 -0.92 4.37
C ILE A 223 -20.75 -0.96 5.56
N PRO A 224 -21.98 -0.38 5.47
CA PRO A 224 -22.94 -0.48 6.57
C PRO A 224 -23.65 -1.82 6.69
N VAL A 225 -23.94 -2.51 5.58
CA VAL A 225 -24.80 -3.71 5.56
C VAL A 225 -24.04 -5.01 5.84
N SER A 226 -22.77 -5.10 5.46
CA SER A 226 -21.91 -6.24 5.84
C SER A 226 -21.67 -6.26 7.34
N TRP A 227 -21.69 -5.10 7.98
CA TRP A 227 -21.54 -4.93 9.42
C TRP A 227 -22.81 -5.32 10.19
N ALA A 228 -23.98 -4.90 9.72
CA ALA A 228 -25.26 -5.22 10.33
C ALA A 228 -25.62 -6.71 10.27
N ARG A 229 -25.17 -7.45 9.25
CA ARG A 229 -25.45 -8.90 9.11
C ARG A 229 -24.63 -9.82 10.03
N ARG A 230 -23.57 -9.34 10.65
CA ARG A 230 -22.74 -10.12 11.58
C ARG A 230 -23.03 -9.83 13.07
N CYS A 231 -23.89 -8.87 13.35
CA CYS A 231 -24.35 -8.56 14.72
C CYS A 231 -25.68 -9.25 15.07
N VAL A 232 -26.17 -10.18 14.23
CA VAL A 232 -27.28 -11.08 14.45
C VAL A 232 -26.76 -12.51 14.40
#